data_ce59f911971f1875fde61d22feda22cc
#
_entry.id   ce59f911971f1875fde61d22feda22cc
#
_cell.length_a   1.000
_cell.length_b   1.000
_cell.length_c   1.000
_cell.angle_alpha   90.00
_cell.angle_beta   90.00
_cell.angle_gamma   90.00
#
_symmetry.space_group_name_H-M   'P 1'
#
loop_
_entity.id
_entity.type
_entity.pdbx_description
1 polymer ?
#
loop_
_entity_poly.entity_id
_entity_poly.type
_entity_poly.pdbx_seq_one_letter_code
_entity_poly.pdbx_strand_id
1 'polypeptide(L)'
;KRSEKGPAAEPPEPGTPADPGPPRVAARPTSLPALADGPNDGEKPSGGKSKAELRAERRAKQEAERAQKQAKKAELSQAGTAAKPRLTPVEPQSVVKRLPEHVQVDDPAAQRKLAKKLERQQVPLRQDYGTKVNLFSHLHQYSRKKPLTQQMSIPSTVIHPAVVRLGLQYSQGIINGSNARCIALLEVFKQLIRDYSTPPNEELSRDLVAKLKPHISFLNQCRPLSASMGNAIKFLKKEISCLPDTLREEEAKEKLQDAIDKYLREKILLAAEAISRSAFEKINDNDVILVYGCSSLVNRTLCDAHAKKGRAFRVIVVDSRPRLEGRETLRRLVRKGIHCTYVMINAISYVLPEVSKVLLGAHALLANGSVMSRVGTSQIALVSKAYNVPVLVCCETYKFCERVQTDSFVSNELGKASVPFLAEKANRPGRTEVLFLPLILPAAPLSADDPDDLIVLRKGQAQLGGWAQNKSLRLLNLVYDVTPPDLVDLVITDLGMIPCTSVPVVLRVKNVDQ
;
A
#
# COMPACT_ATOMS: atom_id res chain seq x y z
N LYS A 1 -70.16 -21.29 -27.79
CA LYS A 1 -71.22 -20.38 -27.35
C LYS A 1 -70.56 -19.18 -26.72
N ARG A 2 -70.83 -18.07 -27.34
CA ARG A 2 -70.52 -16.66 -27.04
C ARG A 2 -70.85 -16.28 -25.58
N SER A 3 -70.01 -15.38 -25.00
CA SER A 3 -70.52 -14.05 -24.60
C SER A 3 -69.37 -13.10 -24.36
N GLU A 4 -69.42 -12.01 -25.08
CA GLU A 4 -68.65 -10.80 -24.95
C GLU A 4 -69.02 -10.08 -23.64
N LYS A 5 -68.04 -9.47 -22.97
CA LYS A 5 -68.27 -8.27 -22.18
C LYS A 5 -67.04 -7.38 -22.24
N GLY A 6 -67.29 -6.12 -22.58
CA GLY A 6 -66.37 -5.06 -22.90
C GLY A 6 -65.64 -4.43 -21.71
N PRO A 7 -64.93 -3.30 -21.94
CA PRO A 7 -63.74 -2.91 -21.18
C PRO A 7 -64.12 -2.14 -19.90
N ALA A 8 -63.36 -2.41 -18.84
CA ALA A 8 -63.41 -1.63 -17.60
C ALA A 8 -62.31 -0.59 -17.56
N ALA A 9 -62.68 0.58 -17.07
CA ALA A 9 -61.96 1.84 -17.04
C ALA A 9 -60.64 1.82 -16.25
N GLU A 10 -59.69 2.62 -16.74
CA GLU A 10 -58.46 3.02 -16.05
C GLU A 10 -58.78 3.83 -14.78
N PRO A 11 -58.01 3.66 -13.69
CA PRO A 11 -57.99 4.61 -12.57
C PRO A 11 -57.01 5.77 -12.82
N PRO A 12 -57.26 6.97 -12.24
CA PRO A 12 -56.53 8.21 -12.53
C PRO A 12 -55.14 8.26 -11.87
N GLU A 13 -54.23 8.91 -12.57
CA GLU A 13 -52.86 9.24 -12.10
C GLU A 13 -52.86 10.12 -10.86
N PRO A 14 -51.96 9.91 -9.88
CA PRO A 14 -51.75 10.86 -8.79
C PRO A 14 -50.77 11.96 -9.21
N GLY A 15 -51.19 13.19 -8.95
CA GLY A 15 -50.47 14.44 -9.25
C GLY A 15 -49.13 14.57 -8.56
N THR A 16 -48.23 15.21 -9.29
CA THR A 16 -46.91 15.69 -8.84
C THR A 16 -47.01 16.65 -7.66
N PRO A 17 -46.21 16.49 -6.59
CA PRO A 17 -46.03 17.53 -5.59
C PRO A 17 -44.95 18.53 -6.01
N ALA A 18 -45.25 19.79 -5.76
CA ALA A 18 -44.44 20.97 -6.02
C ALA A 18 -43.14 21.01 -5.18
N ASP A 19 -42.12 21.55 -5.79
CA ASP A 19 -40.79 21.86 -5.29
C ASP A 19 -40.83 22.91 -4.15
N PRO A 20 -40.23 22.68 -2.97
CA PRO A 20 -40.03 23.73 -1.98
C PRO A 20 -38.68 24.42 -2.19
N GLY A 21 -38.74 25.72 -2.50
CA GLY A 21 -37.61 26.63 -2.62
C GLY A 21 -36.77 26.79 -1.35
N PRO A 22 -35.58 27.40 -1.45
CA PRO A 22 -34.58 27.41 -0.42
C PRO A 22 -34.89 28.32 0.78
N PRO A 23 -34.43 27.96 2.00
CA PRO A 23 -34.71 28.77 3.20
C PRO A 23 -33.85 30.05 3.24
N ARG A 24 -34.53 31.15 3.54
CA ARG A 24 -33.97 32.47 3.80
C ARG A 24 -33.11 32.46 5.07
N VAL A 25 -31.95 33.10 4.95
CA VAL A 25 -31.05 33.50 6.04
C VAL A 25 -31.75 34.52 6.94
N ALA A 26 -31.86 34.24 8.22
CA ALA A 26 -32.31 35.19 9.25
C ALA A 26 -31.10 35.85 9.91
N ALA A 27 -31.22 37.17 10.05
CA ALA A 27 -30.22 38.09 10.58
C ALA A 27 -30.03 37.97 12.11
N ARG A 28 -28.81 38.27 12.55
CA ARG A 28 -28.45 38.52 13.95
C ARG A 28 -29.20 39.71 14.54
N PRO A 29 -29.46 39.74 15.85
CA PRO A 29 -29.55 40.96 16.60
C PRO A 29 -28.29 41.17 17.46
N THR A 30 -27.77 42.39 17.36
CA THR A 30 -26.87 43.09 18.27
C THR A 30 -27.62 43.54 19.53
N SER A 31 -27.02 43.42 20.69
CA SER A 31 -26.82 44.53 21.67
C SER A 31 -26.39 44.02 23.03
N LEU A 32 -25.38 44.70 23.52
CA LEU A 32 -24.87 44.74 24.89
C LEU A 32 -25.91 45.38 25.86
N PRO A 33 -25.75 45.25 27.20
CA PRO A 33 -25.23 46.41 27.90
C PRO A 33 -24.12 46.13 28.94
N ALA A 34 -23.37 47.22 29.14
CA ALA A 34 -22.34 47.39 30.12
C ALA A 34 -22.92 47.67 31.52
N LEU A 35 -22.15 47.35 32.55
CA LEU A 35 -22.18 48.07 33.84
C LEU A 35 -20.78 48.17 34.41
N ALA A 36 -20.51 49.37 34.91
CA ALA A 36 -19.32 49.97 35.41
C ALA A 36 -19.05 49.63 36.88
N ASP A 37 -17.87 49.80 37.33
CA ASP A 37 -17.24 50.74 38.25
C ASP A 37 -16.10 50.14 39.08
N GLY A 38 -15.03 50.57 39.08
CA GLY A 38 -13.93 51.32 39.48
C GLY A 38 -13.32 51.08 40.91
N PRO A 39 -12.34 51.86 41.39
CA PRO A 39 -10.95 51.88 40.93
C PRO A 39 -9.97 51.45 42.05
N ASN A 40 -8.70 51.25 41.82
CA ASN A 40 -7.63 51.82 42.63
C ASN A 40 -6.21 51.57 42.09
N ASP A 41 -5.43 52.58 42.27
CA ASP A 41 -4.05 52.97 42.06
C ASP A 41 -2.96 51.88 42.18
N GLY A 42 -1.85 52.14 41.44
CA GLY A 42 -0.53 51.63 41.79
C GLY A 42 0.47 51.58 40.63
N GLU A 43 1.09 52.70 40.33
CA GLU A 43 2.46 52.92 39.83
C GLU A 43 3.08 52.13 38.71
N LYS A 44 3.57 52.89 37.70
CA LYS A 44 4.56 52.60 36.65
C LYS A 44 5.95 52.25 37.24
N PRO A 45 6.92 51.63 36.48
CA PRO A 45 7.39 52.18 35.21
C PRO A 45 7.90 51.19 34.14
N SER A 46 8.14 51.74 32.97
CA SER A 46 9.10 51.43 31.87
C SER A 46 8.80 50.37 30.84
N GLY A 47 8.44 50.85 29.64
CA GLY A 47 9.12 50.55 28.36
C GLY A 47 9.19 49.12 27.84
N GLY A 48 8.07 48.48 27.58
CA GLY A 48 8.07 47.25 26.78
C GLY A 48 7.06 47.33 25.64
N LYS A 49 7.54 47.22 24.37
CA LYS A 49 6.67 47.21 23.19
C LYS A 49 5.57 46.16 23.35
N SER A 50 4.35 46.54 23.03
CA SER A 50 3.17 45.66 23.07
C SER A 50 3.35 44.42 22.19
N LYS A 51 2.77 43.31 22.63
CA LYS A 51 2.80 42.02 21.88
C LYS A 51 2.23 42.15 20.45
N ALA A 52 1.39 43.15 20.20
CA ALA A 52 0.86 43.51 18.91
C ALA A 52 1.90 44.23 18.04
N GLU A 53 2.68 45.15 18.63
CA GLU A 53 3.76 45.86 17.93
C GLU A 53 4.92 44.94 17.55
N LEU A 54 5.29 44.01 18.42
CA LEU A 54 6.29 42.96 18.10
C LEU A 54 5.84 42.03 16.97
N ARG A 55 4.54 41.76 16.85
CA ARG A 55 3.98 41.00 15.72
C ARG A 55 3.97 41.81 14.43
N ALA A 56 3.66 43.10 14.50
CA ALA A 56 3.69 44.00 13.34
C ALA A 56 5.13 44.16 12.83
N GLU A 57 6.11 44.36 13.73
CA GLU A 57 7.53 44.49 13.40
C GLU A 57 8.10 43.21 12.73
N ARG A 58 7.68 42.01 13.21
CA ARG A 58 8.04 40.72 12.58
C ARG A 58 7.43 40.56 11.20
N ARG A 59 6.18 41.02 10.99
CA ARG A 59 5.54 40.97 9.65
C ARG A 59 6.22 41.92 8.68
N ALA A 60 6.50 43.15 9.10
CA ALA A 60 7.22 44.14 8.30
C ALA A 60 8.63 43.65 7.90
N LYS A 61 9.35 43.00 8.81
CA LYS A 61 10.66 42.39 8.51
C LYS A 61 10.59 41.24 7.54
N GLN A 62 9.54 40.39 7.63
CA GLN A 62 9.32 39.30 6.65
C GLN A 62 8.92 39.80 5.27
N GLU A 63 8.14 40.88 5.20
CA GLU A 63 7.77 41.50 3.92
C GLU A 63 8.97 42.18 3.25
N ALA A 64 9.80 42.88 4.02
CA ALA A 64 11.05 43.47 3.54
C ALA A 64 12.04 42.39 3.00
N GLU A 65 12.20 41.26 3.68
CA GLU A 65 13.01 40.14 3.18
C GLU A 65 12.43 39.51 1.90
N ARG A 66 11.11 39.44 1.79
CA ARG A 66 10.46 38.94 0.56
C ARG A 66 10.66 39.92 -0.59
N ALA A 67 10.53 41.22 -0.35
CA ALA A 67 10.78 42.25 -1.35
C ALA A 67 12.24 42.26 -1.84
N GLN A 68 13.23 42.13 -0.92
CA GLN A 68 14.65 42.00 -1.30
C GLN A 68 14.96 40.74 -2.11
N LYS A 69 14.34 39.60 -1.78
CA LYS A 69 14.49 38.36 -2.55
C LYS A 69 13.87 38.45 -3.93
N GLN A 70 12.76 39.20 -4.07
CA GLN A 70 12.15 39.47 -5.37
C GLN A 70 12.97 40.45 -6.22
N ALA A 71 13.53 41.50 -5.63
CA ALA A 71 14.42 42.43 -6.31
C ALA A 71 15.70 41.76 -6.81
N LYS A 72 16.38 40.96 -5.97
CA LYS A 72 17.55 40.14 -6.39
C LYS A 72 17.24 39.15 -7.50
N LYS A 73 15.99 38.63 -7.56
CA LYS A 73 15.56 37.72 -8.61
C LYS A 73 15.28 38.46 -9.92
N ALA A 74 14.84 39.71 -9.86
CA ALA A 74 14.63 40.56 -11.02
C ALA A 74 15.97 41.04 -11.60
N GLU A 75 16.98 41.39 -10.78
CA GLU A 75 18.32 41.74 -11.24
C GLU A 75 19.05 40.58 -11.92
N LEU A 76 18.89 39.34 -11.43
CA LEU A 76 19.48 38.14 -12.06
C LEU A 76 18.82 37.79 -13.41
N SER A 77 17.63 38.29 -13.69
CA SER A 77 16.93 38.09 -14.97
C SER A 77 17.29 39.12 -16.04
N GLN A 78 17.94 40.24 -15.65
CA GLN A 78 18.37 41.28 -16.59
C GLN A 78 19.81 41.16 -17.09
N ALA A 79 20.62 40.29 -16.49
CA ALA A 79 22.05 40.15 -16.85
C ALA A 79 22.34 39.02 -17.88
N GLY A 80 21.35 38.60 -18.66
CA GLY A 80 21.48 37.51 -19.61
C GLY A 80 20.82 37.72 -20.96
N THR A 81 21.12 38.81 -21.67
CA THR A 81 20.63 38.98 -23.04
C THR A 81 21.76 39.32 -24.00
N ALA A 82 22.26 38.30 -24.69
CA ALA A 82 22.82 38.46 -26.05
C ALA A 82 22.91 37.09 -26.74
N ALA A 83 21.87 36.65 -27.45
CA ALA A 83 21.91 35.87 -28.70
C ALA A 83 20.52 35.54 -29.23
N LYS A 84 20.38 35.64 -30.52
CA LYS A 84 19.26 35.74 -31.47
C LYS A 84 18.06 34.78 -31.32
N PRO A 85 16.88 35.16 -31.87
CA PRO A 85 15.60 34.52 -31.59
C PRO A 85 15.30 33.34 -32.52
N ARG A 86 14.74 32.26 -31.93
CA ARG A 86 14.00 31.26 -32.68
C ARG A 86 12.62 31.08 -32.01
N LEU A 87 11.61 31.43 -32.78
CA LEU A 87 10.20 31.38 -32.42
C LEU A 87 9.78 29.93 -32.06
N THR A 88 9.23 29.75 -30.87
CA THR A 88 8.38 28.62 -30.50
C THR A 88 7.17 29.12 -29.72
N PRO A 89 5.98 28.50 -29.88
CA PRO A 89 4.73 29.04 -29.35
C PRO A 89 4.66 29.01 -27.84
N VAL A 90 4.13 30.07 -27.25
CA VAL A 90 3.90 30.21 -25.79
C VAL A 90 2.70 29.36 -25.41
N GLU A 91 2.92 28.31 -24.65
CA GLU A 91 1.86 27.60 -23.91
C GLU A 91 1.47 28.39 -22.64
N PRO A 92 0.18 28.48 -22.29
CA PRO A 92 -0.26 29.18 -21.10
C PRO A 92 0.17 28.43 -19.83
N GLN A 93 0.83 29.11 -18.90
CA GLN A 93 1.22 28.60 -17.61
C GLN A 93 -0.03 28.22 -16.81
N SER A 94 -0.36 26.93 -16.76
CA SER A 94 -1.37 26.37 -15.88
C SER A 94 -0.91 26.47 -14.42
N VAL A 95 -1.77 27.02 -13.58
CA VAL A 95 -1.62 27.05 -12.13
C VAL A 95 -1.49 25.61 -11.62
N VAL A 96 -0.27 25.19 -11.29
CA VAL A 96 0.00 23.84 -10.80
C VAL A 96 -0.61 23.69 -9.40
N LYS A 97 -1.79 23.10 -9.31
CA LYS A 97 -2.32 22.58 -8.04
C LYS A 97 -1.30 21.58 -7.50
N ARG A 98 -0.81 21.82 -6.26
CA ARG A 98 0.10 20.89 -5.57
C ARG A 98 -0.63 19.57 -5.36
N LEU A 99 -0.35 18.58 -6.19
CA LEU A 99 -0.77 17.21 -5.99
C LEU A 99 0.01 16.58 -4.82
N PRO A 100 -0.58 15.64 -4.07
CA PRO A 100 0.12 14.90 -3.01
C PRO A 100 1.42 14.27 -3.52
N GLU A 101 2.44 14.16 -2.67
CA GLU A 101 3.79 13.69 -3.07
C GLU A 101 3.80 12.32 -3.79
N HIS A 102 2.83 11.46 -3.52
CA HIS A 102 2.72 10.14 -4.13
C HIS A 102 2.11 10.15 -5.55
N VAL A 103 1.50 11.27 -5.96
CA VAL A 103 0.90 11.47 -7.31
C VAL A 103 1.83 12.25 -8.23
N GLN A 104 2.90 12.84 -7.70
CA GLN A 104 3.81 13.75 -8.44
C GLN A 104 4.99 13.04 -9.11
N VAL A 105 4.93 11.73 -9.34
CA VAL A 105 6.08 10.98 -9.87
C VAL A 105 6.40 11.36 -11.33
N ASP A 106 5.43 11.85 -12.09
CA ASP A 106 5.64 12.36 -13.45
C ASP A 106 6.08 13.82 -13.50
N ASP A 107 6.02 14.54 -12.38
CA ASP A 107 6.57 15.89 -12.31
C ASP A 107 8.10 15.83 -12.40
N PRO A 108 8.72 16.47 -13.39
CA PRO A 108 10.19 16.53 -13.49
C PRO A 108 10.85 17.09 -12.23
N ALA A 109 10.17 17.95 -11.49
CA ALA A 109 10.65 18.49 -10.24
C ALA A 109 10.63 17.43 -9.13
N ALA A 110 9.61 16.58 -9.06
CA ALA A 110 9.53 15.46 -8.11
C ALA A 110 10.59 14.39 -8.41
N GLN A 111 10.78 14.05 -9.68
CA GLN A 111 11.85 13.13 -10.13
C GLN A 111 13.24 13.67 -9.78
N ARG A 112 13.50 14.97 -10.00
CA ARG A 112 14.76 15.61 -9.60
C ARG A 112 14.97 15.61 -8.09
N LYS A 113 13.92 15.84 -7.29
CA LYS A 113 13.97 15.74 -5.82
C LYS A 113 14.29 14.32 -5.36
N LEU A 114 13.64 13.32 -5.97
CA LEU A 114 13.91 11.91 -5.68
C LEU A 114 15.37 11.54 -6.06
N ALA A 115 15.82 11.91 -7.25
CA ALA A 115 17.19 11.66 -7.70
C ALA A 115 18.21 12.28 -6.75
N LYS A 116 18.07 13.56 -6.37
CA LYS A 116 18.93 14.23 -5.38
C LYS A 116 18.89 13.56 -4.01
N LYS A 117 17.73 13.06 -3.57
CA LYS A 117 17.61 12.32 -2.30
C LYS A 117 18.39 11.01 -2.35
N LEU A 118 18.26 10.25 -3.44
CA LEU A 118 18.95 8.98 -3.64
C LEU A 118 20.47 9.20 -3.78
N GLU A 119 20.89 10.24 -4.50
CA GLU A 119 22.29 10.64 -4.63
C GLU A 119 22.92 10.95 -3.26
N ARG A 120 22.27 11.75 -2.42
CA ARG A 120 22.73 12.00 -1.04
C ARG A 120 22.83 10.74 -0.19
N GLN A 121 22.02 9.73 -0.46
CA GLN A 121 22.05 8.43 0.21
C GLN A 121 22.94 7.41 -0.49
N GLN A 122 23.62 7.81 -1.55
CA GLN A 122 24.44 6.94 -2.42
C GLN A 122 23.67 5.70 -2.92
N VAL A 123 22.36 5.84 -3.10
CA VAL A 123 21.49 4.78 -3.63
C VAL A 123 21.22 5.05 -5.10
N PRO A 124 21.58 4.14 -6.01
CA PRO A 124 21.35 4.33 -7.43
C PRO A 124 19.85 4.30 -7.77
N LEU A 125 19.47 5.15 -8.72
CA LEU A 125 18.11 5.14 -9.28
C LEU A 125 17.97 3.99 -10.28
N ARG A 126 16.96 3.15 -10.11
CA ARG A 126 16.64 2.09 -11.07
C ARG A 126 15.86 2.67 -12.24
N GLN A 127 16.26 2.32 -13.47
CA GLN A 127 15.62 2.82 -14.69
C GLN A 127 14.35 2.05 -15.03
N ASP A 128 13.36 2.74 -15.54
CA ASP A 128 12.12 2.17 -16.08
C ASP A 128 12.40 1.40 -17.38
N TYR A 129 11.54 0.42 -17.67
CA TYR A 129 11.63 -0.45 -18.85
C TYR A 129 10.38 -0.36 -19.71
N GLY A 130 10.58 -0.13 -20.99
CA GLY A 130 9.51 -0.12 -21.99
C GLY A 130 8.62 1.12 -21.96
N THR A 131 7.65 1.16 -22.86
CA THR A 131 6.67 2.25 -22.98
C THR A 131 5.50 2.00 -22.05
N LYS A 132 5.23 2.94 -21.14
CA LYS A 132 4.12 2.86 -20.18
C LYS A 132 2.81 3.38 -20.79
N VAL A 133 1.67 2.88 -20.26
CA VAL A 133 0.36 3.44 -20.56
C VAL A 133 0.26 4.83 -19.91
N ASN A 134 -0.21 5.85 -20.63
CA ASN A 134 -0.19 7.25 -20.20
C ASN A 134 -0.81 7.47 -18.81
N LEU A 135 -1.95 6.82 -18.55
CA LEU A 135 -2.66 6.93 -17.28
C LEU A 135 -1.85 6.43 -16.08
N PHE A 136 -0.89 5.51 -16.33
CA PHE A 136 -0.03 4.90 -15.31
C PHE A 136 1.45 5.28 -15.48
N SER A 137 1.75 6.34 -16.22
CA SER A 137 3.12 6.78 -16.50
C SER A 137 3.91 7.14 -15.24
N HIS A 138 3.22 7.59 -14.19
CA HIS A 138 3.79 7.92 -12.88
C HIS A 138 4.26 6.69 -12.08
N LEU A 139 3.82 5.47 -12.42
CA LEU A 139 4.25 4.24 -11.75
C LEU A 139 5.53 3.70 -12.37
N HIS A 140 6.41 3.16 -11.53
CA HIS A 140 7.64 2.54 -12.01
C HIS A 140 7.37 1.15 -12.62
N GLN A 141 7.93 0.94 -13.82
CA GLN A 141 7.88 -0.34 -14.52
C GLN A 141 9.31 -0.84 -14.74
N TYR A 142 9.65 -1.98 -14.14
CA TYR A 142 11.02 -2.50 -14.19
C TYR A 142 11.08 -3.83 -14.96
N SER A 143 12.20 -4.07 -15.68
CA SER A 143 12.47 -5.36 -16.31
C SER A 143 13.01 -6.37 -15.29
N ARG A 144 12.58 -7.64 -15.43
CA ARG A 144 13.16 -8.77 -14.69
C ARG A 144 14.13 -9.60 -15.54
N LYS A 145 14.09 -9.46 -16.85
CA LYS A 145 14.98 -10.20 -17.76
C LYS A 145 16.45 -9.94 -17.48
N LYS A 146 16.77 -8.69 -17.08
CA LYS A 146 18.13 -8.33 -16.66
C LYS A 146 18.23 -8.46 -15.14
N PRO A 147 19.28 -9.11 -14.60
CA PRO A 147 19.53 -9.14 -13.16
C PRO A 147 19.69 -7.72 -12.60
N LEU A 148 19.30 -7.52 -11.35
CA LEU A 148 19.35 -6.21 -10.70
C LEU A 148 20.74 -5.58 -10.74
N THR A 149 21.80 -6.40 -10.61
CA THR A 149 23.21 -5.99 -10.70
C THR A 149 23.61 -5.39 -12.04
N GLN A 150 22.89 -5.71 -13.11
CA GLN A 150 23.08 -5.09 -14.43
C GLN A 150 22.23 -3.84 -14.63
N GLN A 151 21.18 -3.66 -13.82
CA GLN A 151 20.29 -2.50 -13.90
C GLN A 151 20.77 -1.34 -13.03
N MET A 152 21.52 -1.63 -11.97
CA MET A 152 22.01 -0.61 -11.04
C MET A 152 23.33 -1.07 -10.40
N SER A 153 24.25 -0.14 -10.23
CA SER A 153 25.47 -0.34 -9.44
C SER A 153 25.12 -0.29 -7.95
N ILE A 154 25.42 -1.36 -7.21
CA ILE A 154 25.08 -1.44 -5.79
C ILE A 154 26.35 -1.08 -4.98
N PRO A 155 26.35 0.05 -4.23
CA PRO A 155 27.49 0.42 -3.40
C PRO A 155 27.59 -0.51 -2.19
N SER A 156 28.57 -1.39 -2.22
CA SER A 156 28.80 -2.40 -1.15
C SER A 156 29.21 -1.77 0.19
N THR A 157 29.73 -0.55 0.17
CA THR A 157 30.13 0.20 1.38
C THR A 157 28.96 0.83 2.11
N VAL A 158 27.84 1.10 1.43
CA VAL A 158 26.69 1.80 2.00
C VAL A 158 25.55 0.84 2.34
N ILE A 159 25.35 -0.19 1.50
CA ILE A 159 24.23 -1.12 1.64
C ILE A 159 24.72 -2.45 2.21
N HIS A 160 24.19 -2.81 3.36
CA HIS A 160 24.51 -4.07 4.06
C HIS A 160 24.22 -5.29 3.17
N PRO A 161 25.10 -6.33 3.14
CA PRO A 161 24.94 -7.50 2.26
C PRO A 161 23.60 -8.24 2.42
N ALA A 162 23.10 -8.35 3.65
CA ALA A 162 21.79 -8.96 3.91
C ALA A 162 20.64 -8.18 3.24
N VAL A 163 20.72 -6.84 3.22
CA VAL A 163 19.75 -5.97 2.55
C VAL A 163 19.84 -6.10 1.04
N VAL A 164 21.06 -6.23 0.48
CA VAL A 164 21.25 -6.50 -0.95
C VAL A 164 20.61 -7.82 -1.35
N ARG A 165 20.85 -8.89 -0.56
CA ARG A 165 20.23 -10.20 -0.79
C ARG A 165 18.69 -10.11 -0.76
N LEU A 166 18.14 -9.42 0.22
CA LEU A 166 16.70 -9.20 0.33
C LEU A 166 16.14 -8.41 -0.87
N GLY A 167 16.84 -7.36 -1.30
CA GLY A 167 16.47 -6.57 -2.47
C GLY A 167 16.45 -7.40 -3.76
N LEU A 168 17.42 -8.29 -3.94
CA LEU A 168 17.43 -9.24 -5.06
C LEU A 168 16.22 -10.18 -5.00
N GLN A 169 15.91 -10.76 -3.82
CA GLN A 169 14.75 -11.62 -3.64
C GLN A 169 13.42 -10.89 -3.92
N TYR A 170 13.32 -9.61 -3.53
CA TYR A 170 12.15 -8.79 -3.86
C TYR A 170 12.04 -8.48 -5.35
N SER A 171 13.16 -8.12 -5.98
CA SER A 171 13.18 -7.80 -7.41
C SER A 171 12.89 -9.01 -8.30
N GLN A 172 13.26 -10.20 -7.86
CA GLN A 172 12.99 -11.45 -8.54
C GLN A 172 11.61 -12.06 -8.19
N GLY A 173 10.91 -11.50 -7.20
CA GLY A 173 9.63 -12.02 -6.71
C GLY A 173 9.73 -13.36 -6.00
N ILE A 174 10.91 -13.74 -5.51
CA ILE A 174 11.11 -14.95 -4.69
C ILE A 174 10.32 -14.80 -3.38
N ILE A 175 10.42 -13.63 -2.75
CA ILE A 175 9.59 -13.27 -1.61
C ILE A 175 8.45 -12.38 -2.13
N ASN A 176 7.25 -12.95 -2.17
CA ASN A 176 6.04 -12.31 -2.66
C ASN A 176 4.99 -12.25 -1.54
N GLY A 177 4.04 -11.31 -1.64
CA GLY A 177 3.02 -11.10 -0.61
C GLY A 177 3.48 -10.14 0.50
N SER A 178 2.51 -9.44 1.11
CA SER A 178 2.77 -8.39 2.10
C SER A 178 3.36 -8.93 3.40
N ASN A 179 2.85 -10.07 3.90
CA ASN A 179 3.31 -10.67 5.16
C ASN A 179 4.75 -11.19 5.05
N ALA A 180 5.03 -11.99 4.01
CA ALA A 180 6.36 -12.55 3.81
C ALA A 180 7.42 -11.46 3.61
N ARG A 181 7.08 -10.40 2.88
CA ARG A 181 7.97 -9.24 2.68
C ARG A 181 8.22 -8.48 3.98
N CYS A 182 7.19 -8.31 4.82
CA CYS A 182 7.29 -7.62 6.10
C CYS A 182 8.18 -8.40 7.08
N ILE A 183 7.96 -9.72 7.19
CA ILE A 183 8.77 -10.60 8.06
C ILE A 183 10.24 -10.58 7.61
N ALA A 184 10.49 -10.80 6.32
CA ALA A 184 11.85 -10.81 5.79
C ALA A 184 12.57 -9.46 5.97
N LEU A 185 11.84 -8.33 5.90
CA LEU A 185 12.38 -7.01 6.21
C LEU A 185 12.83 -6.91 7.67
N LEU A 186 11.98 -7.31 8.60
CA LEU A 186 12.27 -7.22 10.03
C LEU A 186 13.43 -8.13 10.43
N GLU A 187 13.51 -9.35 9.89
CA GLU A 187 14.63 -10.27 10.10
C GLU A 187 15.97 -9.69 9.59
N VAL A 188 15.95 -9.09 8.40
CA VAL A 188 17.15 -8.45 7.87
C VAL A 188 17.53 -7.21 8.69
N PHE A 189 16.56 -6.45 9.19
CA PHE A 189 16.86 -5.31 10.07
C PHE A 189 17.37 -5.76 11.43
N LYS A 190 16.90 -6.90 11.96
CA LYS A 190 17.44 -7.52 13.17
C LYS A 190 18.92 -7.88 12.98
N GLN A 191 19.28 -8.47 11.83
CA GLN A 191 20.67 -8.73 11.49
C GLN A 191 21.48 -7.44 11.37
N LEU A 192 20.95 -6.41 10.69
CA LEU A 192 21.61 -5.12 10.53
C LEU A 192 21.89 -4.44 11.88
N ILE A 193 20.93 -4.50 12.82
CA ILE A 193 21.08 -3.94 14.19
C ILE A 193 22.17 -4.72 14.94
N ARG A 194 22.25 -6.03 14.79
CA ARG A 194 23.29 -6.86 15.40
C ARG A 194 24.69 -6.46 14.91
N ASP A 195 24.83 -6.30 13.58
CA ASP A 195 26.09 -6.03 12.91
C ASP A 195 26.47 -4.53 12.96
N TYR A 196 25.58 -3.68 13.51
CA TYR A 196 25.81 -2.24 13.64
C TYR A 196 26.83 -1.95 14.75
N SER A 197 27.67 -0.92 14.55
CA SER A 197 28.53 -0.32 15.56
C SER A 197 28.39 1.18 15.52
N THR A 198 28.25 1.78 16.68
CA THR A 198 28.06 3.24 16.83
C THR A 198 29.39 3.94 16.59
N PRO A 199 29.46 4.92 15.66
CA PRO A 199 30.67 5.70 15.47
C PRO A 199 31.03 6.52 16.73
N PRO A 200 32.30 6.78 16.99
CA PRO A 200 32.71 7.64 18.09
C PRO A 200 32.08 9.05 17.92
N ASN A 201 31.57 9.61 19.00
CA ASN A 201 30.91 10.93 19.09
C ASN A 201 29.53 11.03 18.39
N GLU A 202 28.91 9.92 18.01
CA GLU A 202 27.54 9.88 17.48
C GLU A 202 26.59 9.25 18.50
N GLU A 203 25.34 9.72 18.53
CA GLU A 203 24.28 9.12 19.33
C GLU A 203 23.69 7.92 18.57
N LEU A 204 23.63 6.74 19.22
CA LEU A 204 23.16 5.50 18.63
C LEU A 204 21.81 5.67 17.94
N SER A 205 20.84 6.31 18.58
CA SER A 205 19.47 6.44 18.08
C SER A 205 19.42 7.24 16.78
N ARG A 206 20.16 8.33 16.68
CA ARG A 206 20.21 9.21 15.49
C ARG A 206 20.97 8.57 14.34
N ASP A 207 22.15 8.02 14.62
CA ASP A 207 22.99 7.42 13.58
C ASP A 207 22.33 6.17 13.02
N LEU A 208 21.79 5.28 13.87
CA LEU A 208 21.10 4.06 13.40
C LEU A 208 19.90 4.41 12.49
N VAL A 209 19.07 5.41 12.88
CA VAL A 209 17.98 5.87 12.00
C VAL A 209 18.52 6.46 10.70
N ALA A 210 19.64 7.18 10.73
CA ALA A 210 20.26 7.72 9.53
C ALA A 210 20.78 6.61 8.60
N LYS A 211 21.43 5.58 9.14
CA LYS A 211 21.92 4.41 8.40
C LYS A 211 20.79 3.53 7.84
N LEU A 212 19.63 3.45 8.51
CA LEU A 212 18.47 2.73 7.97
C LEU A 212 17.88 3.39 6.71
N LYS A 213 18.01 4.70 6.53
CA LYS A 213 17.39 5.43 5.40
C LYS A 213 17.87 4.93 4.03
N PRO A 214 19.18 4.79 3.73
CA PRO A 214 19.64 4.26 2.45
C PRO A 214 19.17 2.83 2.21
N HIS A 215 19.17 1.96 3.23
CA HIS A 215 18.68 0.58 3.11
C HIS A 215 17.21 0.52 2.72
N ILE A 216 16.35 1.35 3.36
CA ILE A 216 14.93 1.47 3.03
C ILE A 216 14.75 2.00 1.60
N SER A 217 15.52 3.02 1.22
CA SER A 217 15.46 3.59 -0.13
C SER A 217 15.89 2.57 -1.20
N PHE A 218 16.93 1.80 -0.93
CA PHE A 218 17.39 0.71 -1.82
C PHE A 218 16.31 -0.37 -1.99
N LEU A 219 15.70 -0.86 -0.91
CA LEU A 219 14.63 -1.85 -0.99
C LEU A 219 13.43 -1.33 -1.78
N ASN A 220 13.10 -0.03 -1.61
CA ASN A 220 12.03 0.60 -2.38
C ASN A 220 12.35 0.70 -3.89
N GLN A 221 13.62 0.85 -4.26
CA GLN A 221 14.06 0.77 -5.67
C GLN A 221 13.99 -0.67 -6.22
N CYS A 222 14.22 -1.67 -5.36
CA CYS A 222 14.08 -3.07 -5.76
C CYS A 222 12.62 -3.43 -6.02
N ARG A 223 11.73 -3.02 -5.12
CA ARG A 223 10.28 -3.15 -5.23
C ARG A 223 9.58 -2.16 -4.29
N PRO A 224 8.50 -1.47 -4.70
CA PRO A 224 7.75 -0.55 -3.85
C PRO A 224 7.35 -1.20 -2.52
N LEU A 225 7.44 -0.42 -1.43
CA LEU A 225 7.12 -0.91 -0.09
C LEU A 225 5.62 -1.15 0.07
N SER A 226 5.25 -2.26 0.72
CA SER A 226 3.86 -2.50 1.12
C SER A 226 3.47 -1.66 2.34
N ALA A 227 2.17 -1.50 2.58
CA ALA A 227 1.66 -0.83 3.78
C ALA A 227 2.17 -1.50 5.06
N SER A 228 2.19 -2.83 5.11
CA SER A 228 2.73 -3.62 6.23
C SER A 228 4.20 -3.30 6.52
N MET A 229 5.04 -3.22 5.47
CA MET A 229 6.45 -2.84 5.62
C MET A 229 6.61 -1.39 6.09
N GLY A 230 5.80 -0.47 5.56
CA GLY A 230 5.79 0.92 5.99
C GLY A 230 5.47 1.07 7.47
N ASN A 231 4.47 0.36 7.96
CA ASN A 231 4.08 0.36 9.37
C ASN A 231 5.15 -0.30 10.27
N ALA A 232 5.76 -1.40 9.83
CA ALA A 232 6.87 -2.02 10.55
C ALA A 232 8.10 -1.11 10.66
N ILE A 233 8.40 -0.36 9.60
CA ILE A 233 9.48 0.64 9.60
C ILE A 233 9.14 1.81 10.54
N LYS A 234 7.89 2.29 10.55
CA LYS A 234 7.43 3.33 11.50
C LYS A 234 7.60 2.86 12.94
N PHE A 235 7.13 1.63 13.23
CA PHE A 235 7.30 1.00 14.53
C PHE A 235 8.77 0.93 14.95
N LEU A 236 9.64 0.35 14.13
CA LEU A 236 11.06 0.22 14.46
C LEU A 236 11.73 1.58 14.71
N LYS A 237 11.43 2.59 13.90
CA LYS A 237 11.95 3.95 14.11
C LYS A 237 11.48 4.56 15.43
N LYS A 238 10.24 4.31 15.83
CA LYS A 238 9.72 4.73 17.14
C LYS A 238 10.49 4.05 18.27
N GLU A 239 10.66 2.73 18.22
CA GLU A 239 11.42 1.98 19.22
C GLU A 239 12.85 2.50 19.35
N ILE A 240 13.54 2.79 18.23
CA ILE A 240 14.86 3.40 18.23
C ILE A 240 14.85 4.78 18.89
N SER A 241 13.85 5.62 18.59
CA SER A 241 13.74 6.97 19.18
C SER A 241 13.32 6.98 20.65
N CYS A 242 12.79 5.87 21.15
CA CYS A 242 12.42 5.70 22.57
C CYS A 242 13.52 5.04 23.41
N LEU A 243 14.69 4.75 22.82
CA LEU A 243 15.82 4.25 23.60
C LEU A 243 16.35 5.34 24.54
N PRO A 244 16.57 5.03 25.80
CA PRO A 244 17.25 5.96 26.72
C PRO A 244 18.72 6.14 26.31
N ASP A 245 19.22 7.37 26.37
CA ASP A 245 20.61 7.71 26.03
C ASP A 245 21.64 7.09 26.98
N THR A 246 21.19 6.60 28.13
CA THR A 246 22.02 5.98 29.18
C THR A 246 22.31 4.51 28.95
N LEU A 247 21.64 3.85 27.97
CA LEU A 247 21.84 2.44 27.68
C LEU A 247 23.17 2.18 26.96
N ARG A 248 23.84 1.11 27.36
CA ARG A 248 24.99 0.60 26.61
C ARG A 248 24.55 0.08 25.23
N GLU A 249 25.44 0.16 24.27
CA GLU A 249 25.15 -0.25 22.87
C GLU A 249 24.58 -1.67 22.76
N GLU A 250 25.17 -2.63 23.49
CA GLU A 250 24.75 -4.02 23.45
C GLU A 250 23.33 -4.21 24.02
N GLU A 251 23.02 -3.57 25.14
CA GLU A 251 21.69 -3.60 25.76
C GLU A 251 20.63 -2.94 24.85
N ALA A 252 21.00 -1.84 24.17
CA ALA A 252 20.12 -1.18 23.22
C ALA A 252 19.82 -2.07 22.00
N LYS A 253 20.84 -2.78 21.47
CA LYS A 253 20.68 -3.74 20.38
C LYS A 253 19.78 -4.90 20.77
N GLU A 254 19.98 -5.49 21.96
CA GLU A 254 19.17 -6.59 22.48
C GLU A 254 17.71 -6.14 22.61
N LYS A 255 17.46 -4.99 23.24
CA LYS A 255 16.12 -4.42 23.38
C LYS A 255 15.41 -4.22 22.03
N LEU A 256 16.13 -3.75 21.00
CA LEU A 256 15.57 -3.58 19.65
C LEU A 256 15.28 -4.93 18.97
N GLN A 257 16.13 -5.94 19.17
CA GLN A 257 15.89 -7.29 18.65
C GLN A 257 14.66 -7.91 19.30
N ASP A 258 14.52 -7.77 20.62
CA ASP A 258 13.35 -8.24 21.37
C ASP A 258 12.07 -7.53 20.94
N ALA A 259 12.14 -6.23 20.68
CA ALA A 259 11.01 -5.47 20.16
C ALA A 259 10.57 -5.97 18.76
N ILE A 260 11.51 -6.31 17.89
CA ILE A 260 11.22 -6.93 16.59
C ILE A 260 10.58 -8.32 16.78
N ASP A 261 11.12 -9.16 17.64
CA ASP A 261 10.58 -10.50 17.90
C ASP A 261 9.17 -10.43 18.52
N LYS A 262 8.95 -9.49 19.41
CA LYS A 262 7.63 -9.17 19.96
C LYS A 262 6.65 -8.75 18.86
N TYR A 263 7.07 -7.87 17.96
CA TYR A 263 6.23 -7.44 16.83
C TYR A 263 5.85 -8.62 15.93
N LEU A 264 6.81 -9.46 15.55
CA LEU A 264 6.58 -10.65 14.72
C LEU A 264 5.59 -11.60 15.39
N ARG A 265 5.76 -11.85 16.69
CA ARG A 265 4.87 -12.74 17.46
C ARG A 265 3.47 -12.15 17.62
N GLU A 266 3.35 -10.90 18.10
CA GLU A 266 2.06 -10.32 18.46
C GLU A 266 1.28 -9.80 17.26
N LYS A 267 1.91 -8.99 16.40
CA LYS A 267 1.24 -8.32 15.29
C LYS A 267 1.05 -9.21 14.05
N ILE A 268 1.86 -10.28 13.91
CA ILE A 268 1.75 -11.15 12.74
C ILE A 268 1.21 -12.53 13.13
N LEU A 269 1.85 -13.25 14.05
CA LEU A 269 1.46 -14.63 14.34
C LEU A 269 0.18 -14.73 15.16
N LEU A 270 0.09 -14.01 16.28
CA LEU A 270 -1.10 -14.03 17.14
C LEU A 270 -2.28 -13.33 16.49
N ALA A 271 -2.04 -12.24 15.74
CA ALA A 271 -3.08 -11.58 14.95
C ALA A 271 -3.68 -12.54 13.91
N ALA A 272 -2.83 -13.28 13.18
CA ALA A 272 -3.31 -14.26 12.22
C ALA A 272 -4.11 -15.40 12.88
N GLU A 273 -3.74 -15.79 14.10
CA GLU A 273 -4.48 -16.78 14.87
C GLU A 273 -5.85 -16.25 15.33
N ALA A 274 -5.90 -15.02 15.86
CA ALA A 274 -7.13 -14.39 16.28
C ALA A 274 -8.11 -14.26 15.11
N ILE A 275 -7.63 -13.78 13.95
CA ILE A 275 -8.44 -13.68 12.73
C ILE A 275 -8.91 -15.05 12.26
N SER A 276 -8.03 -16.05 12.25
CA SER A 276 -8.42 -17.41 11.88
C SER A 276 -9.53 -17.94 12.79
N ARG A 277 -9.44 -17.70 14.12
CA ARG A 277 -10.45 -18.10 15.10
C ARG A 277 -11.80 -17.42 14.85
N SER A 278 -11.80 -16.10 14.60
CA SER A 278 -13.03 -15.36 14.31
C SER A 278 -13.62 -15.74 12.95
N ALA A 279 -12.78 -15.95 11.95
CA ALA A 279 -13.21 -16.23 10.59
C ALA A 279 -13.81 -17.65 10.44
N PHE A 280 -13.22 -18.66 11.12
CA PHE A 280 -13.78 -20.00 11.01
C PHE A 280 -15.15 -20.16 11.70
N GLU A 281 -15.51 -19.27 12.63
CA GLU A 281 -16.88 -19.23 13.20
C GLU A 281 -17.95 -18.90 12.15
N LYS A 282 -17.55 -18.22 11.08
CA LYS A 282 -18.41 -17.90 9.94
C LYS A 282 -18.50 -19.01 8.89
N ILE A 283 -17.76 -20.11 9.09
CA ILE A 283 -17.76 -21.26 8.17
C ILE A 283 -18.65 -22.35 8.76
N ASN A 284 -19.69 -22.73 8.03
CA ASN A 284 -20.64 -23.77 8.40
C ASN A 284 -20.40 -25.05 7.58
N ASP A 285 -21.02 -26.15 8.02
CA ASP A 285 -21.04 -27.38 7.24
C ASP A 285 -21.82 -27.18 5.93
N ASN A 286 -21.38 -27.82 4.86
CA ASN A 286 -21.89 -27.73 3.51
C ASN A 286 -21.71 -26.34 2.84
N ASP A 287 -20.97 -25.41 3.45
CA ASP A 287 -20.62 -24.15 2.79
C ASP A 287 -19.82 -24.38 1.52
N VAL A 288 -20.08 -23.54 0.53
CA VAL A 288 -19.27 -23.39 -0.67
C VAL A 288 -18.56 -22.04 -0.60
N ILE A 289 -17.27 -22.07 -0.33
CA ILE A 289 -16.49 -20.87 -0.07
C ILE A 289 -15.66 -20.52 -1.30
N LEU A 290 -15.88 -19.33 -1.84
CA LEU A 290 -15.05 -18.82 -2.93
C LEU A 290 -13.86 -18.05 -2.35
N VAL A 291 -12.66 -18.36 -2.87
CA VAL A 291 -11.41 -17.64 -2.54
C VAL A 291 -10.70 -17.22 -3.82
N TYR A 292 -9.88 -16.16 -3.74
CA TYR A 292 -9.17 -15.63 -4.90
C TYR A 292 -7.66 -15.56 -4.68
N GLY A 293 -6.91 -16.05 -5.67
CA GLY A 293 -5.46 -16.02 -5.68
C GLY A 293 -4.85 -16.76 -4.48
N CYS A 294 -3.83 -16.17 -3.83
CA CYS A 294 -3.16 -16.77 -2.68
C CYS A 294 -3.03 -15.79 -1.52
N SER A 295 -3.79 -16.05 -0.46
CA SER A 295 -3.64 -15.38 0.84
C SER A 295 -3.25 -16.40 1.90
N SER A 296 -2.10 -16.18 2.55
CA SER A 296 -1.64 -17.07 3.63
C SER A 296 -2.61 -17.10 4.81
N LEU A 297 -3.24 -15.96 5.12
CA LEU A 297 -4.22 -15.84 6.20
C LEU A 297 -5.50 -16.61 5.88
N VAL A 298 -6.05 -16.45 4.68
CA VAL A 298 -7.25 -17.19 4.22
C VAL A 298 -6.98 -18.69 4.19
N ASN A 299 -5.81 -19.11 3.65
CA ASN A 299 -5.43 -20.51 3.63
C ASN A 299 -5.32 -21.10 5.04
N ARG A 300 -4.74 -20.35 6.00
CA ARG A 300 -4.69 -20.74 7.40
C ARG A 300 -6.09 -20.91 7.98
N THR A 301 -6.98 -19.94 7.78
CA THR A 301 -8.37 -19.98 8.26
C THR A 301 -9.12 -21.21 7.76
N LEU A 302 -9.02 -21.53 6.46
CA LEU A 302 -9.68 -22.71 5.89
C LEU A 302 -9.10 -24.01 6.44
N CYS A 303 -7.77 -24.11 6.56
CA CYS A 303 -7.12 -25.26 7.15
C CYS A 303 -7.48 -25.45 8.63
N ASP A 304 -7.54 -24.36 9.41
CA ASP A 304 -7.92 -24.39 10.83
C ASP A 304 -9.40 -24.77 10.99
N ALA A 305 -10.31 -24.28 10.13
CA ALA A 305 -11.72 -24.65 10.14
C ALA A 305 -11.91 -26.15 9.88
N HIS A 306 -11.21 -26.69 8.90
CA HIS A 306 -11.28 -28.11 8.57
C HIS A 306 -10.66 -28.99 9.68
N ALA A 307 -9.44 -28.65 10.15
CA ALA A 307 -8.69 -29.49 11.10
C ALA A 307 -9.20 -29.39 12.54
N LYS A 308 -9.57 -28.18 13.02
CA LYS A 308 -9.92 -27.97 14.44
C LYS A 308 -11.39 -28.15 14.74
N LYS A 309 -12.29 -27.88 13.79
CA LYS A 309 -13.74 -28.02 13.96
C LYS A 309 -14.36 -29.16 13.18
N GLY A 310 -13.58 -29.87 12.36
CA GLY A 310 -14.09 -30.96 11.53
C GLY A 310 -15.16 -30.52 10.53
N ARG A 311 -15.19 -29.22 10.15
CA ARG A 311 -16.19 -28.68 9.22
C ARG A 311 -16.06 -29.30 7.85
N ALA A 312 -17.16 -29.81 7.30
CA ALA A 312 -17.26 -30.34 5.95
C ALA A 312 -17.75 -29.21 5.03
N PHE A 313 -16.86 -28.63 4.25
CA PHE A 313 -17.14 -27.59 3.27
C PHE A 313 -16.30 -27.81 1.99
N ARG A 314 -16.67 -27.17 0.90
CA ARG A 314 -15.87 -27.15 -0.32
C ARG A 314 -15.40 -25.75 -0.67
N VAL A 315 -14.30 -25.66 -1.40
CA VAL A 315 -13.66 -24.39 -1.75
C VAL A 315 -13.59 -24.24 -3.27
N ILE A 316 -14.07 -23.11 -3.77
CA ILE A 316 -13.85 -22.70 -5.16
C ILE A 316 -12.68 -21.73 -5.18
N VAL A 317 -11.55 -22.19 -5.73
CA VAL A 317 -10.35 -21.38 -5.90
C VAL A 317 -10.41 -20.69 -7.24
N VAL A 318 -10.67 -19.38 -7.21
CA VAL A 318 -10.63 -18.53 -8.40
C VAL A 318 -9.23 -17.98 -8.61
N ASP A 319 -8.79 -17.99 -9.87
CA ASP A 319 -7.46 -17.52 -10.23
C ASP A 319 -7.49 -16.66 -11.49
N SER A 320 -6.41 -15.92 -11.73
CA SER A 320 -6.29 -15.06 -12.92
C SER A 320 -4.90 -15.11 -13.52
N ARG A 321 -4.84 -14.89 -14.83
CA ARG A 321 -3.58 -14.62 -15.53
C ARG A 321 -3.15 -13.17 -15.24
N PRO A 322 -1.85 -12.86 -15.32
CA PRO A 322 -0.74 -13.75 -15.66
C PRO A 322 -0.18 -14.53 -14.47
N ARG A 323 -0.54 -14.19 -13.22
CA ARG A 323 0.13 -14.65 -12.00
C ARG A 323 -0.14 -16.08 -11.60
N LEU A 324 -1.38 -16.55 -11.77
CA LEU A 324 -1.82 -17.90 -11.39
C LEU A 324 -1.44 -18.28 -9.94
N GLU A 325 -1.57 -17.32 -9.00
CA GLU A 325 -1.23 -17.49 -7.57
C GLU A 325 -2.19 -18.48 -6.88
N GLY A 326 -3.42 -18.64 -7.37
CA GLY A 326 -4.42 -19.56 -6.83
C GLY A 326 -4.01 -21.02 -6.89
N ARG A 327 -3.08 -21.40 -7.76
CA ARG A 327 -2.50 -22.75 -7.81
C ARG A 327 -1.82 -23.14 -6.49
N GLU A 328 -1.20 -22.18 -5.82
CA GLU A 328 -0.57 -22.43 -4.51
C GLU A 328 -1.62 -22.64 -3.42
N THR A 329 -2.70 -21.86 -3.44
CA THR A 329 -3.86 -22.09 -2.56
C THR A 329 -4.43 -23.47 -2.78
N LEU A 330 -4.72 -23.83 -4.04
CA LEU A 330 -5.22 -25.15 -4.40
C LEU A 330 -4.33 -26.28 -3.87
N ARG A 331 -3.01 -26.18 -4.11
CA ARG A 331 -2.06 -27.19 -3.64
C ARG A 331 -2.07 -27.36 -2.12
N ARG A 332 -2.16 -26.25 -1.36
CA ARG A 332 -2.20 -26.27 0.10
C ARG A 332 -3.48 -26.88 0.64
N LEU A 333 -4.63 -26.51 0.10
CA LEU A 333 -5.93 -26.99 0.55
C LEU A 333 -6.12 -28.49 0.24
N VAL A 334 -5.78 -28.91 -0.97
CA VAL A 334 -5.88 -30.33 -1.40
C VAL A 334 -4.98 -31.23 -0.54
N ARG A 335 -3.76 -30.77 -0.18
CA ARG A 335 -2.87 -31.50 0.75
C ARG A 335 -3.46 -31.68 2.15
N LYS A 336 -4.42 -30.85 2.53
CA LYS A 336 -5.15 -30.94 3.80
C LYS A 336 -6.47 -31.71 3.70
N GLY A 337 -6.78 -32.29 2.54
CA GLY A 337 -8.00 -33.07 2.31
C GLY A 337 -9.25 -32.22 2.05
N ILE A 338 -9.10 -30.91 1.81
CA ILE A 338 -10.24 -30.04 1.53
C ILE A 338 -10.63 -30.19 0.05
N HIS A 339 -11.92 -30.42 -0.21
CA HIS A 339 -12.44 -30.51 -1.56
C HIS A 339 -12.40 -29.14 -2.27
N CYS A 340 -11.72 -29.09 -3.41
CA CYS A 340 -11.49 -27.85 -4.14
C CYS A 340 -11.92 -27.96 -5.60
N THR A 341 -12.51 -26.88 -6.11
CA THR A 341 -12.75 -26.64 -7.53
C THR A 341 -11.87 -25.47 -7.96
N TYR A 342 -11.13 -25.61 -9.07
CA TYR A 342 -10.24 -24.55 -9.58
C TYR A 342 -10.87 -23.91 -10.82
N VAL A 343 -11.03 -22.59 -10.79
CA VAL A 343 -11.74 -21.83 -11.84
C VAL A 343 -10.97 -20.56 -12.18
N MET A 344 -11.01 -20.14 -13.44
CA MET A 344 -10.47 -18.84 -13.85
C MET A 344 -11.51 -17.74 -13.64
N ILE A 345 -11.06 -16.52 -13.35
CA ILE A 345 -11.91 -15.36 -13.02
C ILE A 345 -12.97 -15.04 -14.09
N ASN A 346 -12.71 -15.36 -15.35
CA ASN A 346 -13.67 -15.18 -16.44
C ASN A 346 -14.93 -16.07 -16.33
N ALA A 347 -14.89 -17.11 -15.51
CA ALA A 347 -16.02 -18.01 -15.28
C ALA A 347 -16.73 -17.75 -13.93
N ILE A 348 -16.45 -16.62 -13.25
CA ILE A 348 -16.96 -16.36 -11.90
C ILE A 348 -18.48 -16.32 -11.84
N SER A 349 -19.16 -15.73 -12.84
CA SER A 349 -20.63 -15.64 -12.87
C SER A 349 -21.32 -17.01 -12.96
N TYR A 350 -20.65 -18.02 -13.50
CA TYR A 350 -21.19 -19.37 -13.59
C TYR A 350 -21.12 -20.16 -12.29
N VAL A 351 -20.15 -19.84 -11.42
CA VAL A 351 -19.96 -20.56 -10.16
C VAL A 351 -20.58 -19.86 -8.96
N LEU A 352 -20.83 -18.56 -9.04
CA LEU A 352 -21.42 -17.79 -7.94
C LEU A 352 -22.80 -18.27 -7.45
N PRO A 353 -23.71 -18.78 -8.29
CA PRO A 353 -24.98 -19.34 -7.81
C PRO A 353 -24.83 -20.49 -6.79
N GLU A 354 -23.69 -21.18 -6.78
CA GLU A 354 -23.38 -22.24 -5.82
C GLU A 354 -22.68 -21.73 -4.56
N VAL A 355 -22.15 -20.51 -4.58
CA VAL A 355 -21.30 -19.96 -3.52
C VAL A 355 -22.13 -19.43 -2.36
N SER A 356 -21.85 -19.90 -1.16
CA SER A 356 -22.50 -19.39 0.07
C SER A 356 -21.85 -18.13 0.62
N LYS A 357 -20.52 -17.98 0.44
CA LYS A 357 -19.76 -16.80 0.87
C LYS A 357 -18.43 -16.68 0.15
N VAL A 358 -17.92 -15.46 0.06
CA VAL A 358 -16.60 -15.15 -0.49
C VAL A 358 -15.67 -14.78 0.65
N LEU A 359 -14.47 -15.39 0.68
CA LEU A 359 -13.45 -15.12 1.69
C LEU A 359 -12.17 -14.63 1.02
N LEU A 360 -11.84 -13.37 1.23
CA LEU A 360 -10.72 -12.69 0.58
C LEU A 360 -9.65 -12.26 1.57
N GLY A 361 -8.41 -12.11 1.09
CA GLY A 361 -7.33 -11.49 1.83
C GLY A 361 -7.11 -10.05 1.37
N ALA A 362 -6.42 -9.25 2.19
CA ALA A 362 -6.06 -7.88 1.88
C ALA A 362 -4.55 -7.68 1.82
N HIS A 363 -4.11 -6.78 0.91
CA HIS A 363 -2.76 -6.22 0.88
C HIS A 363 -2.65 -5.00 1.80
N ALA A 364 -3.67 -4.16 1.79
CA ALA A 364 -3.83 -3.01 2.68
C ALA A 364 -5.31 -2.69 2.87
N LEU A 365 -5.66 -2.13 4.02
CA LEU A 365 -6.96 -1.55 4.30
C LEU A 365 -6.79 -0.03 4.44
N LEU A 366 -7.45 0.71 3.58
CA LEU A 366 -7.27 2.15 3.41
C LEU A 366 -8.14 2.94 4.39
N ALA A 367 -7.74 4.18 4.67
CA ALA A 367 -8.44 5.02 5.64
C ALA A 367 -9.89 5.37 5.27
N ASN A 368 -10.25 5.27 3.99
CA ASN A 368 -11.63 5.41 3.52
C ASN A 368 -12.45 4.10 3.57
N GLY A 369 -11.91 3.03 4.15
CA GLY A 369 -12.55 1.73 4.22
C GLY A 369 -12.38 0.88 2.96
N SER A 370 -11.77 1.38 1.89
CA SER A 370 -11.52 0.59 0.69
C SER A 370 -10.44 -0.46 0.92
N VAL A 371 -10.60 -1.61 0.31
CA VAL A 371 -9.68 -2.74 0.42
C VAL A 371 -8.77 -2.78 -0.80
N MET A 372 -7.46 -2.67 -0.59
CA MET A 372 -6.45 -2.88 -1.63
C MET A 372 -6.03 -4.35 -1.65
N SER A 373 -6.24 -5.03 -2.75
CA SER A 373 -5.92 -6.46 -2.91
C SER A 373 -5.36 -6.76 -4.29
N ARG A 374 -5.16 -8.04 -4.62
CA ARG A 374 -4.75 -8.45 -5.97
C ARG A 374 -5.77 -8.03 -7.00
N VAL A 375 -5.30 -7.56 -8.17
CA VAL A 375 -6.15 -7.20 -9.31
C VAL A 375 -7.10 -8.34 -9.66
N GLY A 376 -8.39 -8.03 -9.80
CA GLY A 376 -9.47 -9.00 -9.94
C GLY A 376 -10.34 -9.15 -8.67
N THR A 377 -9.82 -8.77 -7.50
CA THR A 377 -10.57 -8.82 -6.23
C THR A 377 -11.81 -7.93 -6.28
N SER A 378 -11.68 -6.72 -6.82
CA SER A 378 -12.81 -5.79 -6.97
C SER A 378 -13.88 -6.33 -7.93
N GLN A 379 -13.47 -7.02 -9.00
CA GLN A 379 -14.42 -7.70 -9.92
C GLN A 379 -15.19 -8.81 -9.21
N ILE A 380 -14.49 -9.63 -8.41
CA ILE A 380 -15.14 -10.69 -7.64
C ILE A 380 -16.15 -10.10 -6.66
N ALA A 381 -15.78 -9.08 -5.90
CA ALA A 381 -16.66 -8.42 -4.96
C ALA A 381 -17.90 -7.81 -5.67
N LEU A 382 -17.72 -7.16 -6.81
CA LEU A 382 -18.79 -6.57 -7.61
C LEU A 382 -19.79 -7.64 -8.09
N VAL A 383 -19.28 -8.73 -8.68
CA VAL A 383 -20.16 -9.81 -9.18
C VAL A 383 -20.82 -10.53 -8.00
N SER A 384 -20.11 -10.76 -6.89
CA SER A 384 -20.70 -11.35 -5.67
C SER A 384 -21.86 -10.53 -5.12
N LYS A 385 -21.73 -9.19 -5.14
CA LYS A 385 -22.81 -8.29 -4.75
C LYS A 385 -24.04 -8.42 -5.64
N ALA A 386 -23.85 -8.59 -6.95
CA ALA A 386 -24.94 -8.80 -7.91
C ALA A 386 -25.71 -10.12 -7.66
N TYR A 387 -25.03 -11.11 -7.10
CA TYR A 387 -25.64 -12.40 -6.72
C TYR A 387 -26.04 -12.47 -5.24
N ASN A 388 -25.96 -11.37 -4.49
CA ASN A 388 -26.22 -11.31 -3.06
C ASN A 388 -25.39 -12.31 -2.23
N VAL A 389 -24.17 -12.62 -2.67
CA VAL A 389 -23.23 -13.47 -1.94
C VAL A 389 -22.36 -12.60 -1.03
N PRO A 390 -22.32 -12.86 0.28
CA PRO A 390 -21.58 -12.03 1.22
C PRO A 390 -20.07 -12.12 1.00
N VAL A 391 -19.40 -10.95 1.03
CA VAL A 391 -17.96 -10.79 0.84
C VAL A 391 -17.31 -10.47 2.18
N LEU A 392 -16.50 -11.40 2.68
CA LEU A 392 -15.74 -11.30 3.92
C LEU A 392 -14.26 -11.08 3.61
N VAL A 393 -13.63 -10.09 4.23
CA VAL A 393 -12.20 -9.79 4.03
C VAL A 393 -11.42 -10.02 5.31
N CYS A 394 -10.42 -10.90 5.27
CA CYS A 394 -9.49 -11.11 6.38
C CYS A 394 -8.29 -10.18 6.25
N CYS A 395 -8.08 -9.31 7.23
CA CYS A 395 -7.01 -8.32 7.20
C CYS A 395 -6.47 -8.04 8.60
N GLU A 396 -5.19 -8.23 8.80
CA GLU A 396 -4.49 -7.89 10.04
C GLU A 396 -4.36 -6.35 10.17
N THR A 397 -4.47 -5.83 11.39
CA THR A 397 -4.46 -4.37 11.64
C THR A 397 -3.14 -3.70 11.29
N TYR A 398 -2.01 -4.40 11.29
CA TYR A 398 -0.73 -3.82 10.83
C TYR A 398 -0.67 -3.54 9.31
N LYS A 399 -1.68 -3.96 8.54
CA LYS A 399 -1.86 -3.58 7.12
C LYS A 399 -2.77 -2.37 6.92
N PHE A 400 -3.32 -1.80 7.99
CA PHE A 400 -4.12 -0.59 7.90
C PHE A 400 -3.23 0.59 7.47
N CYS A 401 -3.75 1.42 6.59
CA CYS A 401 -3.01 2.51 5.95
C CYS A 401 -3.79 3.81 6.04
N GLU A 402 -3.14 4.90 6.50
CA GLU A 402 -3.73 6.23 6.58
C GLU A 402 -4.05 6.86 5.21
N ARG A 403 -3.55 6.23 4.14
CA ARG A 403 -3.80 6.70 2.78
C ARG A 403 -5.26 6.51 2.39
N VAL A 404 -5.83 7.53 1.76
CA VAL A 404 -7.14 7.50 1.10
C VAL A 404 -6.93 7.24 -0.38
N GLN A 405 -7.63 6.25 -0.93
CA GLN A 405 -7.57 5.92 -2.34
C GLN A 405 -8.91 5.28 -2.75
N THR A 406 -9.50 5.78 -3.82
CA THR A 406 -10.80 5.32 -4.35
C THR A 406 -10.65 4.48 -5.61
N ASP A 407 -9.48 4.54 -6.23
CA ASP A 407 -9.19 3.90 -7.51
C ASP A 407 -7.79 3.23 -7.51
N SER A 408 -7.48 2.55 -8.59
CA SER A 408 -6.20 1.85 -8.78
C SER A 408 -5.12 2.70 -9.47
N PHE A 409 -5.38 3.98 -9.77
CA PHE A 409 -4.47 4.83 -10.52
C PHE A 409 -3.41 5.48 -9.65
N VAL A 410 -3.81 6.09 -8.53
CA VAL A 410 -2.96 6.96 -7.70
C VAL A 410 -1.74 6.23 -7.15
N SER A 411 -1.92 5.00 -6.70
CA SER A 411 -0.83 4.19 -6.15
C SER A 411 -1.06 2.72 -6.46
N ASN A 412 -0.15 2.14 -7.20
CA ASN A 412 -0.16 0.72 -7.57
C ASN A 412 1.27 0.24 -7.80
N GLU A 413 1.43 -1.04 -8.05
CA GLU A 413 2.65 -1.62 -8.61
C GLU A 413 2.34 -2.04 -10.05
N LEU A 414 3.24 -1.74 -11.00
CA LEU A 414 3.23 -2.35 -12.30
C LEU A 414 3.98 -3.67 -12.24
N GLY A 415 3.35 -4.72 -12.75
CA GLY A 415 3.89 -6.07 -12.71
C GLY A 415 5.19 -6.18 -13.52
N LYS A 416 6.09 -7.04 -13.02
CA LYS A 416 7.42 -7.32 -13.61
C LYS A 416 7.42 -8.71 -14.27
N ALA A 417 8.20 -8.91 -15.36
CA ALA A 417 8.32 -10.20 -16.08
C ALA A 417 8.91 -11.32 -15.22
N SER A 418 8.33 -12.49 -15.26
CA SER A 418 9.04 -13.73 -14.90
C SER A 418 8.96 -14.73 -16.04
N VAL A 419 10.11 -15.29 -16.38
CA VAL A 419 10.17 -16.55 -17.11
C VAL A 419 9.80 -17.64 -16.10
N PRO A 420 8.92 -18.60 -16.40
CA PRO A 420 8.76 -19.78 -15.56
C PRO A 420 10.12 -20.48 -15.52
N PHE A 421 10.79 -20.38 -14.40
CA PHE A 421 11.97 -21.19 -14.13
C PHE A 421 11.47 -22.63 -14.00
N LEU A 422 11.64 -23.40 -15.06
CA LEU A 422 11.62 -24.84 -14.97
C LEU A 422 12.69 -25.19 -13.92
N ALA A 423 12.24 -25.70 -12.78
CA ALA A 423 13.13 -26.20 -11.75
C ALA A 423 13.96 -27.34 -12.35
N GLU A 424 15.10 -27.01 -12.90
CA GLU A 424 16.18 -27.96 -13.08
C GLU A 424 16.50 -28.51 -11.69
N LYS A 425 16.32 -29.81 -11.55
CA LYS A 425 16.68 -30.58 -10.36
C LYS A 425 18.12 -30.25 -9.97
N ALA A 426 18.31 -29.26 -9.12
CA ALA A 426 19.58 -29.07 -8.44
C ALA A 426 19.68 -30.11 -7.34
N ASN A 427 20.13 -31.29 -7.73
CA ASN A 427 20.71 -32.31 -6.85
C ASN A 427 22.07 -31.77 -6.39
N ARG A 428 22.11 -31.04 -5.27
CA ARG A 428 23.35 -30.72 -4.58
C ARG A 428 23.22 -31.16 -3.12
N PRO A 429 24.06 -32.12 -2.67
CA PRO A 429 24.18 -32.46 -1.26
C PRO A 429 24.99 -31.36 -0.56
N GLY A 430 24.59 -30.99 0.62
CA GLY A 430 25.34 -30.11 1.53
C GLY A 430 24.75 -28.71 1.65
N ARG A 431 23.72 -28.55 2.45
CA ARG A 431 23.32 -27.25 2.97
C ARG A 431 22.98 -27.36 4.43
N THR A 432 23.81 -26.75 5.23
CA THR A 432 23.65 -26.50 6.66
C THR A 432 22.25 -25.90 6.90
N GLU A 433 21.51 -26.54 7.73
CA GLU A 433 20.17 -26.15 8.18
C GLU A 433 20.22 -24.79 8.85
N VAL A 434 19.55 -23.81 8.26
CA VAL A 434 19.08 -22.63 9.00
C VAL A 434 17.72 -22.99 9.57
N LEU A 435 17.77 -23.45 10.80
CA LEU A 435 16.67 -23.96 11.60
C LEU A 435 15.85 -22.80 12.14
N PHE A 436 15.03 -22.15 11.32
CA PHE A 436 13.96 -21.25 11.84
C PHE A 436 13.02 -20.73 10.74
N LEU A 437 12.43 -21.58 9.89
CA LEU A 437 11.23 -21.17 9.13
C LEU A 437 10.43 -22.32 8.48
N PRO A 438 9.84 -23.26 9.23
CA PRO A 438 8.99 -24.28 8.60
C PRO A 438 7.65 -23.74 8.08
N LEU A 439 7.27 -22.49 8.43
CA LEU A 439 5.95 -21.94 8.09
C LEU A 439 5.93 -20.93 6.92
N ILE A 440 7.07 -20.49 6.44
CA ILE A 440 7.17 -19.35 5.51
C ILE A 440 7.92 -19.70 4.23
N LEU A 441 8.50 -20.88 4.08
CA LEU A 441 9.14 -21.26 2.83
C LEU A 441 8.07 -21.34 1.73
N PRO A 442 8.08 -20.40 0.77
CA PRO A 442 7.25 -20.52 -0.41
C PRO A 442 7.71 -21.75 -1.17
N ALA A 443 6.79 -22.65 -1.42
CA ALA A 443 6.93 -23.50 -2.57
C ALA A 443 7.29 -22.62 -3.78
N ALA A 444 8.04 -23.20 -4.69
CA ALA A 444 8.60 -22.63 -5.90
C ALA A 444 7.99 -21.32 -6.40
N PRO A 445 8.80 -20.33 -6.79
CA PRO A 445 8.32 -18.99 -7.12
C PRO A 445 7.33 -19.03 -8.28
N LEU A 446 6.05 -18.95 -7.95
CA LEU A 446 5.00 -18.61 -8.89
C LEU A 446 4.97 -17.08 -8.96
N SER A 447 5.87 -16.49 -9.71
CA SER A 447 5.95 -15.05 -9.81
C SER A 447 5.78 -14.62 -11.26
N ALA A 448 4.55 -14.30 -11.60
CA ALA A 448 4.20 -13.59 -12.81
C ALA A 448 3.88 -12.14 -12.44
N ASP A 449 4.81 -11.23 -12.71
CA ASP A 449 4.68 -9.81 -12.38
C ASP A 449 5.19 -8.89 -13.52
N ASP A 450 5.20 -9.39 -14.77
CA ASP A 450 5.76 -8.64 -15.91
C ASP A 450 4.68 -8.37 -16.96
N PRO A 451 4.73 -7.21 -17.62
CA PRO A 451 3.93 -6.99 -18.82
C PRO A 451 4.16 -8.08 -19.90
N ASP A 452 5.37 -8.61 -20.04
CA ASP A 452 5.67 -9.70 -20.97
C ASP A 452 4.85 -10.98 -20.70
N ASP A 453 4.45 -11.22 -19.44
CA ASP A 453 3.62 -12.37 -19.08
C ASP A 453 2.22 -12.34 -19.73
N LEU A 454 1.76 -11.16 -20.15
CA LEU A 454 0.51 -11.02 -20.91
C LEU A 454 0.60 -11.63 -22.31
N ILE A 455 1.81 -11.70 -22.88
CA ILE A 455 2.05 -12.11 -24.27
C ILE A 455 2.87 -13.41 -24.41
N VAL A 456 3.24 -14.06 -23.30
CA VAL A 456 3.99 -15.33 -23.32
C VAL A 456 3.07 -16.49 -23.68
N LEU A 457 3.46 -17.27 -24.68
CA LEU A 457 2.81 -18.52 -25.11
C LEU A 457 3.36 -19.77 -24.40
N ARG A 458 2.67 -20.90 -24.60
CA ARG A 458 2.91 -22.21 -23.96
C ARG A 458 4.36 -22.75 -23.97
N LYS A 459 5.26 -22.26 -24.82
CA LYS A 459 6.67 -22.71 -24.91
C LYS A 459 7.69 -21.65 -24.46
N GLY A 460 7.27 -20.62 -23.73
CA GLY A 460 8.19 -19.56 -23.26
C GLY A 460 8.64 -18.60 -24.36
N GLN A 461 8.16 -18.75 -25.59
CA GLN A 461 8.40 -17.79 -26.66
C GLN A 461 7.34 -16.68 -26.62
N ALA A 462 7.79 -15.44 -26.54
CA ALA A 462 6.92 -14.28 -26.66
C ALA A 462 6.61 -14.04 -28.15
N GLN A 463 5.33 -14.10 -28.53
CA GLN A 463 4.91 -13.80 -29.92
C GLN A 463 5.24 -12.35 -30.34
N LEU A 464 5.25 -11.44 -29.35
CA LEU A 464 5.50 -10.01 -29.54
C LEU A 464 6.82 -9.60 -28.87
N GLY A 465 7.88 -10.39 -29.08
CA GLY A 465 9.22 -10.02 -28.65
C GLY A 465 9.60 -8.64 -29.20
N GLY A 466 10.19 -7.78 -28.36
CA GLY A 466 10.55 -6.42 -28.75
C GLY A 466 9.44 -5.37 -28.60
N TRP A 467 8.31 -5.70 -27.93
CA TRP A 467 7.21 -4.77 -27.67
C TRP A 467 7.68 -3.47 -26.97
N ALA A 468 8.73 -3.54 -26.15
CA ALA A 468 9.27 -2.39 -25.42
C ALA A 468 9.83 -1.29 -26.35
N GLN A 469 10.23 -1.65 -27.58
CA GLN A 469 10.68 -0.75 -28.63
C GLN A 469 9.53 -0.33 -29.56
N ASN A 470 8.39 -1.02 -29.51
CA ASN A 470 7.25 -0.71 -30.36
C ASN A 470 6.45 0.46 -29.79
N LYS A 471 6.38 1.56 -30.54
CA LYS A 471 5.64 2.77 -30.16
C LYS A 471 4.11 2.57 -30.15
N SER A 472 3.62 1.59 -30.89
CA SER A 472 2.18 1.31 -31.05
C SER A 472 1.64 0.30 -30.02
N LEU A 473 2.52 -0.39 -29.26
CA LEU A 473 2.11 -1.38 -28.26
C LEU A 473 2.52 -0.95 -26.86
N ARG A 474 1.55 -0.90 -25.96
CA ARG A 474 1.74 -0.65 -24.53
C ARG A 474 1.10 -1.78 -23.75
N LEU A 475 1.83 -2.37 -22.83
CA LEU A 475 1.33 -3.42 -21.95
C LEU A 475 1.07 -2.85 -20.57
N LEU A 476 -0.09 -3.17 -20.00
CA LEU A 476 -0.48 -2.79 -18.65
C LEU A 476 -0.73 -4.05 -17.83
N ASN A 477 0.10 -4.29 -16.84
CA ASN A 477 -0.04 -5.38 -15.89
C ASN A 477 -0.10 -4.82 -14.46
N LEU A 478 -1.30 -4.52 -13.97
CA LEU A 478 -1.52 -4.04 -12.61
C LEU A 478 -1.38 -5.18 -11.60
N VAL A 479 -0.82 -4.88 -10.47
CA VAL A 479 -0.63 -5.83 -9.37
C VAL A 479 -1.82 -5.83 -8.43
N TYR A 480 -2.39 -4.67 -8.17
CA TYR A 480 -3.47 -4.48 -7.21
C TYR A 480 -4.67 -3.78 -7.83
N ASP A 481 -5.81 -3.99 -7.22
CA ASP A 481 -7.02 -3.18 -7.39
C ASP A 481 -7.49 -2.65 -6.02
N VAL A 482 -8.45 -1.73 -6.07
CA VAL A 482 -9.08 -1.12 -4.90
C VAL A 482 -10.55 -1.47 -4.95
N THR A 483 -11.00 -2.22 -3.94
CA THR A 483 -12.41 -2.59 -3.76
C THR A 483 -13.09 -1.54 -2.90
N PRO A 484 -14.16 -0.89 -3.37
CA PRO A 484 -14.94 0.05 -2.57
C PRO A 484 -15.54 -0.61 -1.32
N PRO A 485 -15.74 0.15 -0.22
CA PRO A 485 -16.31 -0.39 1.02
C PRO A 485 -17.71 -0.97 0.86
N ASP A 486 -18.51 -0.45 -0.08
CA ASP A 486 -19.89 -0.90 -0.34
C ASP A 486 -19.98 -2.32 -0.93
N LEU A 487 -18.87 -2.84 -1.46
CA LEU A 487 -18.77 -4.20 -1.99
C LEU A 487 -18.24 -5.22 -0.98
N VAL A 488 -17.98 -4.80 0.27
CA VAL A 488 -17.44 -5.65 1.34
C VAL A 488 -18.40 -5.60 2.53
N ASP A 489 -18.96 -6.74 2.88
CA ASP A 489 -19.95 -6.82 3.96
C ASP A 489 -19.28 -6.80 5.35
N LEU A 490 -18.09 -7.41 5.48
CA LEU A 490 -17.41 -7.52 6.76
C LEU A 490 -15.89 -7.62 6.60
N VAL A 491 -15.16 -6.94 7.47
CA VAL A 491 -13.72 -7.12 7.64
C VAL A 491 -13.44 -7.84 8.95
N ILE A 492 -12.73 -8.95 8.87
CA ILE A 492 -12.33 -9.76 10.02
C ILE A 492 -10.88 -9.39 10.37
N THR A 493 -10.69 -8.83 11.56
CA THR A 493 -9.39 -8.33 12.04
C THR A 493 -8.99 -8.97 13.36
N ASP A 494 -7.75 -8.74 13.77
CA ASP A 494 -7.24 -9.11 15.09
C ASP A 494 -7.89 -8.33 16.25
N LEU A 495 -8.64 -7.27 15.97
CA LEU A 495 -9.47 -6.53 16.93
C LEU A 495 -10.94 -7.00 16.94
N GLY A 496 -11.28 -7.96 16.09
CA GLY A 496 -12.66 -8.43 15.90
C GLY A 496 -13.19 -8.17 14.50
N MET A 497 -14.50 -8.35 14.35
CA MET A 497 -15.23 -8.16 13.10
C MET A 497 -15.75 -6.72 13.03
N ILE A 498 -15.41 -6.01 11.98
CA ILE A 498 -15.77 -4.61 11.79
C ILE A 498 -16.33 -4.36 10.38
N PRO A 499 -17.28 -3.45 10.19
CA PRO A 499 -17.63 -2.96 8.87
C PRO A 499 -16.50 -2.08 8.30
N CYS A 500 -16.39 -2.01 6.98
CA CYS A 500 -15.39 -1.17 6.33
C CYS A 500 -15.47 0.31 6.74
N THR A 501 -16.66 0.81 7.06
CA THR A 501 -16.92 2.17 7.52
C THR A 501 -16.30 2.49 8.88
N SER A 502 -15.98 1.49 9.71
CA SER A 502 -15.32 1.66 11.01
C SER A 502 -13.80 1.77 10.94
N VAL A 503 -13.20 1.50 9.79
CA VAL A 503 -11.73 1.55 9.61
C VAL A 503 -11.12 2.91 9.98
N PRO A 504 -11.71 4.07 9.60
CA PRO A 504 -11.19 5.37 10.01
C PRO A 504 -11.15 5.56 11.53
N VAL A 505 -12.12 5.00 12.25
CA VAL A 505 -12.16 5.06 13.73
C VAL A 505 -11.03 4.25 14.34
N VAL A 506 -10.83 3.01 13.86
CA VAL A 506 -9.74 2.13 14.31
C VAL A 506 -8.36 2.77 14.06
N LEU A 507 -8.19 3.42 12.91
CA LEU A 507 -6.94 4.15 12.60
C LEU A 507 -6.69 5.33 13.54
N ARG A 508 -7.75 6.06 13.94
CA ARG A 508 -7.63 7.18 14.89
C ARG A 508 -7.22 6.69 16.27
N VAL A 509 -7.89 5.65 16.79
CA VAL A 509 -7.55 5.07 18.10
C VAL A 509 -6.11 4.57 18.10
N LYS A 510 -5.69 3.85 17.07
CA LYS A 510 -4.32 3.34 16.93
C LYS A 510 -3.26 4.44 16.89
N ASN A 511 -3.59 5.61 16.33
CA ASN A 511 -2.67 6.75 16.27
C ASN A 511 -2.57 7.52 17.61
N VAL A 512 -3.59 7.41 18.47
CA VAL A 512 -3.55 7.99 19.84
C VAL A 512 -2.63 7.16 20.75
N ASP A 513 -2.60 5.82 20.54
CA ASP A 513 -1.77 4.89 21.31
C ASP A 513 -0.31 4.78 20.75
N GLN A 514 -0.03 5.41 19.64
CA GLN A 514 1.28 5.47 18.96
C GLN A 514 1.94 6.85 19.12
#